data_787a1e53cfe22222c2a398231e984676
#
_entry.id   787a1e53cfe22222c2a398231e984676
#
_cell.length_a   1.000
_cell.length_b   1.000
_cell.length_c   1.000
_cell.angle_alpha   90.00
_cell.angle_beta   90.00
_cell.angle_gamma   90.00
#
_symmetry.space_group_name_H-M   'P 1'
#
loop_
_entity.id
_entity.type
_entity.pdbx_description
1 polymer ?
#
loop_
_entity_poly.entity_id
_entity_poly.type
_entity_poly.pdbx_seq_one_letter_code
_entity_poly.pdbx_strand_id
1 'polypeptide(L)'
;MEDIEDALAPRFSRSWSRVGGRDKAVFAELSARYSEPHRAYHSLEHIAECLAWFDRLAHLAQRPSELELALFFHDLIYEPTRHDNEARSAERFEQLAHAAGIASAVRGRVSGLILVTTDHQAQAGDAALLCDIDLAILGAPPGRFLQYEAAVRREYAFVQEPCYRIGRGSVLRSLLERWAIYRTDSMTRFLEAQARVNLQNALSLLGTGARFGGAP
;
A
#
# COMPACT_ATOMS: atom_id res chain seq x y z
N MET A 1 16.12 -10.25 1.32
CA MET A 1 15.55 -9.73 0.05
C MET A 1 15.31 -10.84 -0.97
N GLU A 2 16.30 -11.71 -1.24
CA GLU A 2 16.12 -12.85 -2.17
C GLU A 2 14.89 -13.71 -1.84
N ASP A 3 14.66 -14.04 -0.58
CA ASP A 3 13.52 -14.88 -0.17
C ASP A 3 12.13 -14.28 -0.47
N ILE A 4 11.98 -12.94 -0.34
CA ILE A 4 10.70 -12.26 -0.62
C ILE A 4 10.45 -12.20 -2.12
N GLU A 5 11.46 -11.87 -2.90
CA GLU A 5 11.39 -11.78 -4.36
C GLU A 5 11.03 -13.14 -4.96
N ASP A 6 11.69 -14.21 -4.51
CA ASP A 6 11.43 -15.59 -4.92
C ASP A 6 10.00 -16.06 -4.59
N ALA A 7 9.43 -15.58 -3.49
CA ALA A 7 8.04 -15.87 -3.11
C ALA A 7 7.03 -15.08 -3.96
N LEU A 8 7.33 -13.82 -4.29
CA LEU A 8 6.40 -12.92 -4.98
C LEU A 8 6.38 -13.14 -6.50
N ALA A 9 7.51 -13.48 -7.12
CA ALA A 9 7.62 -13.64 -8.57
C ALA A 9 6.66 -14.70 -9.16
N PRO A 10 6.53 -15.92 -8.60
CA PRO A 10 5.58 -16.90 -9.09
C PRO A 10 4.13 -16.48 -8.88
N ARG A 11 3.85 -15.75 -7.80
CA ARG A 11 2.53 -15.23 -7.48
C ARG A 11 2.11 -14.17 -8.49
N PHE A 12 2.96 -13.18 -8.74
CA PHE A 12 2.76 -12.18 -9.77
C PHE A 12 2.51 -12.83 -11.14
N SER A 13 3.38 -13.76 -11.54
CA SER A 13 3.28 -14.44 -12.84
C SER A 13 1.94 -15.16 -13.02
N ARG A 14 1.38 -15.76 -11.97
CA ARG A 14 0.05 -16.39 -12.02
C ARG A 14 -1.04 -15.38 -12.30
N SER A 15 -1.09 -14.29 -11.53
CA SER A 15 -2.15 -13.27 -11.70
C SER A 15 -2.01 -12.52 -13.01
N TRP A 16 -0.77 -12.23 -13.44
CA TRP A 16 -0.49 -11.65 -14.75
C TRP A 16 -0.97 -12.52 -15.89
N SER A 17 -0.66 -13.82 -15.86
CA SER A 17 -1.10 -14.77 -16.90
C SER A 17 -2.62 -14.98 -16.91
N ARG A 18 -3.28 -14.98 -15.74
CA ARG A 18 -4.74 -15.12 -15.64
C ARG A 18 -5.50 -13.97 -16.27
N VAL A 19 -4.93 -12.78 -16.29
CA VAL A 19 -5.52 -11.63 -16.98
C VAL A 19 -5.07 -11.50 -18.45
N GLY A 20 -4.27 -12.45 -18.94
CA GLY A 20 -3.84 -12.51 -20.36
C GLY A 20 -2.47 -11.92 -20.63
N GLY A 21 -1.73 -11.50 -19.62
CA GLY A 21 -0.37 -10.97 -19.78
C GLY A 21 0.65 -12.06 -20.12
N ARG A 22 1.54 -11.77 -21.06
CA ARG A 22 2.51 -12.75 -21.60
C ARG A 22 3.97 -12.41 -21.31
N ASP A 23 4.27 -11.19 -20.87
CA ASP A 23 5.64 -10.76 -20.56
C ASP A 23 6.04 -11.17 -19.15
N LYS A 24 7.19 -11.84 -19.03
CA LYS A 24 7.76 -12.27 -17.74
C LYS A 24 8.74 -11.23 -17.16
N ALA A 25 9.16 -10.24 -17.95
CA ALA A 25 10.12 -9.23 -17.51
C ALA A 25 9.50 -8.15 -16.61
N VAL A 26 8.17 -8.05 -16.57
CA VAL A 26 7.45 -7.03 -15.79
C VAL A 26 7.76 -7.14 -14.30
N PHE A 27 7.87 -8.35 -13.75
CA PHE A 27 8.18 -8.53 -12.33
C PHE A 27 9.60 -8.02 -11.97
N ALA A 28 10.56 -8.15 -12.87
CA ALA A 28 11.90 -7.62 -12.63
C ALA A 28 11.90 -6.08 -12.51
N GLU A 29 11.07 -5.39 -13.31
CA GLU A 29 10.88 -3.94 -13.13
C GLU A 29 10.23 -3.61 -11.81
N LEU A 30 9.17 -4.33 -11.41
CA LEU A 30 8.53 -4.19 -10.10
C LEU A 30 9.55 -4.34 -8.97
N SER A 31 10.31 -5.43 -8.95
CA SER A 31 11.32 -5.69 -7.94
C SER A 31 12.36 -4.58 -7.87
N ALA A 32 12.87 -4.12 -9.01
CA ALA A 32 13.83 -3.03 -9.07
C ALA A 32 13.26 -1.72 -8.49
N ARG A 33 11.99 -1.40 -8.78
CA ARG A 33 11.32 -0.20 -8.24
C ARG A 33 11.11 -0.27 -6.74
N TYR A 34 10.62 -1.39 -6.23
CA TYR A 34 10.41 -1.56 -4.78
C TYR A 34 11.72 -1.71 -3.99
N SER A 35 12.86 -1.84 -4.67
CA SER A 35 14.20 -1.87 -4.09
C SER A 35 14.94 -0.53 -4.16
N GLU A 36 14.29 0.55 -4.62
CA GLU A 36 14.88 1.89 -4.69
C GLU A 36 15.32 2.36 -3.30
N PRO A 37 16.53 2.95 -3.14
CA PRO A 37 17.16 3.18 -1.82
C PRO A 37 16.44 4.20 -0.93
N HIS A 38 15.54 5.01 -1.49
CA HIS A 38 14.73 5.96 -0.72
C HIS A 38 13.50 5.31 -0.07
N ARG A 39 13.16 4.07 -0.44
CA ARG A 39 12.01 3.34 0.10
C ARG A 39 12.41 2.62 1.39
N ALA A 40 11.71 2.90 2.46
CA ALA A 40 11.94 2.26 3.76
C ALA A 40 10.69 1.51 4.27
N TYR A 41 9.51 1.92 3.83
CA TYR A 41 8.24 1.23 4.05
C TYR A 41 7.63 0.74 2.74
N HIS A 42 7.56 1.60 1.70
CA HIS A 42 6.94 1.28 0.41
C HIS A 42 7.86 0.38 -0.44
N SER A 43 8.13 -0.81 0.06
CA SER A 43 9.06 -1.83 -0.46
C SER A 43 8.33 -3.14 -0.77
N LEU A 44 9.05 -4.17 -1.24
CA LEU A 44 8.49 -5.52 -1.43
C LEU A 44 7.94 -6.13 -0.13
N GLU A 45 8.44 -5.72 1.04
CA GLU A 45 7.91 -6.17 2.33
C GLU A 45 6.47 -5.68 2.52
N HIS A 46 6.19 -4.42 2.19
CA HIS A 46 4.82 -3.89 2.20
C HIS A 46 3.91 -4.68 1.25
N ILE A 47 4.36 -4.96 0.03
CA ILE A 47 3.59 -5.77 -0.93
C ILE A 47 3.33 -7.17 -0.37
N ALA A 48 4.32 -7.81 0.26
CA ALA A 48 4.15 -9.12 0.88
C ALA A 48 3.12 -9.08 2.03
N GLU A 49 3.13 -8.03 2.87
CA GLU A 49 2.13 -7.83 3.92
C GLU A 49 0.71 -7.63 3.35
N CYS A 50 0.57 -6.83 2.31
CA CYS A 50 -0.70 -6.64 1.60
C CYS A 50 -1.21 -7.97 1.03
N LEU A 51 -0.35 -8.74 0.40
CA LEU A 51 -0.72 -10.03 -0.17
C LEU A 51 -1.05 -11.09 0.89
N ALA A 52 -0.42 -11.05 2.05
CA ALA A 52 -0.79 -11.91 3.17
C ALA A 52 -2.20 -11.58 3.71
N TRP A 53 -2.59 -10.31 3.73
CA TRP A 53 -3.97 -9.91 4.03
C TRP A 53 -4.93 -10.32 2.90
N PHE A 54 -4.54 -10.15 1.65
CA PHE A 54 -5.33 -10.59 0.51
C PHE A 54 -5.63 -12.10 0.56
N ASP A 55 -4.68 -12.95 0.93
CA ASP A 55 -4.88 -14.41 1.05
C ASP A 55 -6.01 -14.76 2.04
N ARG A 56 -6.12 -14.00 3.13
CA ARG A 56 -7.18 -14.19 4.14
C ARG A 56 -8.55 -13.73 3.66
N LEU A 57 -8.58 -12.79 2.72
CA LEU A 57 -9.78 -12.07 2.27
C LEU A 57 -10.12 -12.29 0.80
N ALA A 58 -9.36 -13.15 0.09
CA ALA A 58 -9.53 -13.37 -1.35
C ALA A 58 -10.94 -13.85 -1.74
N HIS A 59 -11.64 -14.51 -0.80
CA HIS A 59 -13.03 -14.94 -0.98
C HIS A 59 -14.03 -13.77 -1.09
N LEU A 60 -13.65 -12.57 -0.69
CA LEU A 60 -14.45 -11.34 -0.81
C LEU A 60 -14.24 -10.64 -2.16
N ALA A 61 -13.14 -10.95 -2.86
CA ALA A 61 -12.79 -10.30 -4.11
C ALA A 61 -13.68 -10.76 -5.26
N GLN A 62 -14.23 -9.81 -6.02
CA GLN A 62 -15.01 -10.09 -7.24
C GLN A 62 -14.08 -10.50 -8.39
N ARG A 63 -12.89 -9.90 -8.46
CA ARG A 63 -11.86 -10.15 -9.47
C ARG A 63 -10.49 -10.34 -8.83
N PRO A 64 -10.23 -11.50 -8.20
CA PRO A 64 -9.05 -11.71 -7.37
C PRO A 64 -7.72 -11.40 -8.06
N SER A 65 -7.55 -11.82 -9.33
CA SER A 65 -6.30 -11.56 -10.06
C SER A 65 -6.09 -10.10 -10.43
N GLU A 66 -7.18 -9.35 -10.69
CA GLU A 66 -7.10 -7.91 -10.98
C GLU A 66 -6.77 -7.11 -9.72
N LEU A 67 -7.39 -7.47 -8.58
CA LEU A 67 -7.11 -6.86 -7.29
C LEU A 67 -5.66 -7.15 -6.84
N GLU A 68 -5.21 -8.39 -6.98
CA GLU A 68 -3.84 -8.77 -6.65
C GLU A 68 -2.82 -8.00 -7.50
N LEU A 69 -3.07 -7.81 -8.79
CA LEU A 69 -2.23 -6.96 -9.63
C LEU A 69 -2.26 -5.50 -9.19
N ALA A 70 -3.42 -4.97 -8.81
CA ALA A 70 -3.49 -3.61 -8.29
C ALA A 70 -2.64 -3.45 -7.01
N LEU A 71 -2.62 -4.45 -6.11
CA LEU A 71 -1.72 -4.47 -4.95
C LEU A 71 -0.23 -4.49 -5.35
N PHE A 72 0.14 -5.19 -6.43
CA PHE A 72 1.52 -5.15 -6.92
C PHE A 72 1.92 -3.81 -7.53
N PHE A 73 0.97 -3.04 -8.06
CA PHE A 73 1.26 -1.86 -8.84
C PHE A 73 0.95 -0.52 -8.15
N HIS A 74 0.20 -0.49 -7.05
CA HIS A 74 -0.31 0.77 -6.48
C HIS A 74 0.80 1.77 -6.11
N ASP A 75 1.91 1.27 -5.59
CA ASP A 75 3.09 2.05 -5.20
C ASP A 75 4.29 1.81 -6.13
N LEU A 76 4.07 1.34 -7.37
CA LEU A 76 5.16 1.07 -8.31
C LEU A 76 6.03 2.31 -8.53
N ILE A 77 5.41 3.45 -8.71
CA ILE A 77 6.07 4.75 -8.73
C ILE A 77 5.86 5.40 -7.36
N TYR A 78 6.93 5.67 -6.66
CA TYR A 78 6.89 6.32 -5.36
C TYR A 78 8.02 7.33 -5.23
N GLU A 79 7.65 8.59 -5.19
CA GLU A 79 8.53 9.72 -4.97
C GLU A 79 7.91 10.59 -3.85
N PRO A 80 8.49 10.64 -2.64
CA PRO A 80 7.89 11.33 -1.50
C PRO A 80 7.65 12.83 -1.69
N THR A 81 8.30 13.43 -2.69
CA THR A 81 8.13 14.87 -3.01
C THR A 81 6.95 15.14 -3.95
N ARG A 82 6.27 14.09 -4.43
CA ARG A 82 5.20 14.19 -5.44
C ARG A 82 3.83 13.86 -4.84
N HIS A 83 2.78 14.29 -5.55
CA HIS A 83 1.37 14.06 -5.19
C HIS A 83 0.61 13.31 -6.29
N ASP A 84 1.33 12.76 -7.28
CA ASP A 84 0.77 12.05 -8.45
C ASP A 84 1.33 10.64 -8.61
N ASN A 85 1.83 10.03 -7.51
CA ASN A 85 2.47 8.72 -7.53
C ASN A 85 1.52 7.62 -8.02
N GLU A 86 0.28 7.59 -7.51
CA GLU A 86 -0.75 6.62 -7.87
C GLU A 86 -1.16 6.77 -9.35
N ALA A 87 -1.29 8.00 -9.82
CA ALA A 87 -1.58 8.27 -11.22
C ALA A 87 -0.45 7.77 -12.14
N ARG A 88 0.80 7.98 -11.76
CA ARG A 88 1.97 7.49 -12.51
C ARG A 88 2.13 5.97 -12.41
N SER A 89 1.79 5.39 -11.27
CA SER A 89 1.74 3.93 -11.09
C SER A 89 0.69 3.30 -12.00
N ALA A 90 -0.50 3.89 -12.07
CA ALA A 90 -1.58 3.46 -12.97
C ALA A 90 -1.19 3.62 -14.44
N GLU A 91 -0.56 4.74 -14.82
CA GLU A 91 -0.06 4.96 -16.18
C GLU A 91 1.02 3.93 -16.55
N ARG A 92 1.95 3.65 -15.62
CA ARG A 92 3.00 2.65 -15.88
C ARG A 92 2.42 1.24 -16.00
N PHE A 93 1.45 0.88 -15.14
CA PHE A 93 0.70 -0.36 -15.30
C PHE A 93 0.05 -0.45 -16.68
N GLU A 94 -0.66 0.61 -17.13
CA GLU A 94 -1.34 0.65 -18.42
C GLU A 94 -0.37 0.39 -19.59
N GLN A 95 0.82 1.02 -19.58
CA GLN A 95 1.85 0.83 -20.57
C GLN A 95 2.34 -0.63 -20.63
N LEU A 96 2.69 -1.20 -19.47
CA LEU A 96 3.18 -2.58 -19.38
C LEU A 96 2.10 -3.60 -19.77
N ALA A 97 0.89 -3.40 -19.28
CA ALA A 97 -0.24 -4.27 -19.55
C ALA A 97 -0.69 -4.20 -21.02
N HIS A 98 -0.63 -3.04 -21.65
CA HIS A 98 -0.88 -2.88 -23.07
C HIS A 98 0.17 -3.63 -23.91
N ALA A 99 1.46 -3.43 -23.60
CA ALA A 99 2.56 -4.12 -24.28
C ALA A 99 2.46 -5.66 -24.13
N ALA A 100 1.98 -6.13 -22.96
CA ALA A 100 1.76 -7.55 -22.71
C ALA A 100 0.49 -8.13 -23.34
N GLY A 101 -0.33 -7.31 -24.03
CA GLY A 101 -1.55 -7.73 -24.72
C GLY A 101 -2.76 -7.92 -23.84
N ILE A 102 -2.76 -7.38 -22.61
CA ILE A 102 -3.92 -7.44 -21.71
C ILE A 102 -5.07 -6.58 -22.27
N ALA A 103 -6.28 -7.10 -22.22
CA ALA A 103 -7.47 -6.46 -22.75
C ALA A 103 -7.75 -5.10 -22.07
N SER A 104 -8.18 -4.09 -22.84
CA SER A 104 -8.43 -2.72 -22.35
C SER A 104 -9.39 -2.65 -21.17
N ALA A 105 -10.44 -3.50 -21.16
CA ALA A 105 -11.39 -3.55 -20.05
C ALA A 105 -10.75 -4.02 -18.73
N VAL A 106 -9.78 -4.94 -18.77
CA VAL A 106 -9.00 -5.36 -17.59
C VAL A 106 -8.08 -4.24 -17.15
N ARG A 107 -7.33 -3.65 -18.10
CA ARG A 107 -6.41 -2.55 -17.81
C ARG A 107 -7.13 -1.39 -17.13
N GLY A 108 -8.28 -0.96 -17.66
CA GLY A 108 -9.07 0.12 -17.06
C GLY A 108 -9.54 -0.18 -15.64
N ARG A 109 -9.92 -1.43 -15.33
CA ARG A 109 -10.34 -1.80 -13.96
C ARG A 109 -9.15 -1.82 -12.99
N VAL A 110 -8.02 -2.40 -13.36
CA VAL A 110 -6.82 -2.42 -12.51
C VAL A 110 -6.27 -1.01 -12.30
N SER A 111 -6.21 -0.17 -13.36
CA SER A 111 -5.84 1.24 -13.22
C SER A 111 -6.78 2.00 -12.30
N GLY A 112 -8.08 1.73 -12.36
CA GLY A 112 -9.07 2.31 -11.44
C GLY A 112 -8.84 1.89 -9.99
N LEU A 113 -8.45 0.62 -9.75
CA LEU A 113 -8.08 0.12 -8.42
C LEU A 113 -6.79 0.79 -7.90
N ILE A 114 -5.79 1.02 -8.75
CA ILE A 114 -4.58 1.75 -8.36
C ILE A 114 -4.92 3.18 -7.98
N LEU A 115 -5.71 3.88 -8.80
CA LEU A 115 -6.06 5.28 -8.56
C LEU A 115 -6.85 5.51 -7.27
N VAL A 116 -7.63 4.53 -6.79
CA VAL A 116 -8.42 4.69 -5.57
C VAL A 116 -7.56 4.76 -4.31
N THR A 117 -6.29 4.35 -4.35
CA THR A 117 -5.37 4.46 -3.21
C THR A 117 -4.90 5.89 -2.95
N THR A 118 -5.14 6.83 -3.88
CA THR A 118 -4.79 8.25 -3.70
C THR A 118 -5.42 8.85 -2.43
N ASP A 119 -6.66 8.52 -2.14
CA ASP A 119 -7.37 9.04 -0.95
C ASP A 119 -7.99 7.95 -0.06
N HIS A 120 -7.96 6.70 -0.50
CA HIS A 120 -8.55 5.53 0.19
C HIS A 120 -10.02 5.75 0.55
N GLN A 121 -10.81 6.32 -0.37
CA GLN A 121 -12.22 6.68 -0.14
C GLN A 121 -13.23 5.75 -0.82
N ALA A 122 -12.80 4.59 -1.30
CA ALA A 122 -13.70 3.59 -1.89
C ALA A 122 -14.76 3.12 -0.88
N GLN A 123 -15.99 2.94 -1.36
CA GLN A 123 -17.11 2.61 -0.47
C GLN A 123 -17.47 1.12 -0.49
N ALA A 124 -17.18 0.39 -1.56
CA ALA A 124 -17.57 -1.01 -1.70
C ALA A 124 -16.73 -1.77 -2.72
N GLY A 125 -16.89 -3.11 -2.75
CA GLY A 125 -16.31 -4.01 -3.73
C GLY A 125 -14.80 -4.12 -3.63
N ASP A 126 -14.15 -4.49 -4.74
CA ASP A 126 -12.70 -4.71 -4.81
C ASP A 126 -11.91 -3.45 -4.46
N ALA A 127 -12.42 -2.27 -4.78
CA ALA A 127 -11.79 -1.00 -4.43
C ALA A 127 -11.73 -0.77 -2.92
N ALA A 128 -12.81 -1.02 -2.20
CA ALA A 128 -12.83 -0.92 -0.73
C ALA A 128 -11.92 -1.98 -0.10
N LEU A 129 -11.94 -3.21 -0.61
CA LEU A 129 -11.09 -4.28 -0.13
C LEU A 129 -9.60 -3.96 -0.34
N LEU A 130 -9.23 -3.38 -1.49
CA LEU A 130 -7.86 -2.96 -1.76
C LEU A 130 -7.41 -1.87 -0.79
N CYS A 131 -8.21 -0.82 -0.60
CA CYS A 131 -7.90 0.25 0.35
C CYS A 131 -7.74 -0.25 1.78
N ASP A 132 -8.61 -1.17 2.20
CA ASP A 132 -8.53 -1.78 3.54
C ASP A 132 -7.26 -2.61 3.72
N ILE A 133 -6.87 -3.36 2.70
CA ILE A 133 -5.64 -4.16 2.71
C ILE A 133 -4.40 -3.26 2.80
N ASP A 134 -4.34 -2.21 2.01
CA ASP A 134 -3.23 -1.26 2.01
C ASP A 134 -3.10 -0.54 3.36
N LEU A 135 -4.23 -0.12 3.94
CA LEU A 135 -4.27 0.50 5.26
C LEU A 135 -4.14 -0.49 6.43
N ALA A 136 -3.99 -1.80 6.18
CA ALA A 136 -3.97 -2.82 7.25
C ALA A 136 -2.86 -2.59 8.29
N ILE A 137 -1.75 -1.97 7.89
CA ILE A 137 -0.65 -1.60 8.78
C ILE A 137 -1.08 -0.70 9.95
N LEU A 138 -2.11 0.12 9.77
CA LEU A 138 -2.61 1.01 10.82
C LEU A 138 -3.13 0.22 12.02
N GLY A 139 -3.74 -0.95 11.77
CA GLY A 139 -4.24 -1.87 12.81
C GLY A 139 -3.27 -2.97 13.22
N ALA A 140 -2.03 -2.91 12.78
CA ALA A 140 -1.00 -3.87 13.19
C ALA A 140 -0.69 -3.81 14.69
N PRO A 141 -0.08 -4.85 15.29
CA PRO A 141 0.42 -4.79 16.65
C PRO A 141 1.28 -3.55 16.89
N PRO A 142 1.24 -2.90 18.08
CA PRO A 142 1.89 -1.62 18.33
C PRO A 142 3.36 -1.55 17.91
N GLY A 143 4.13 -2.62 18.16
CA GLY A 143 5.55 -2.67 17.75
C GLY A 143 5.74 -2.61 16.23
N ARG A 144 4.92 -3.31 15.44
CA ARG A 144 4.98 -3.27 13.98
C ARG A 144 4.53 -1.90 13.46
N PHE A 145 3.49 -1.32 14.05
CA PHE A 145 3.04 0.03 13.69
C PHE A 145 4.11 1.10 13.98
N LEU A 146 4.84 1.00 15.09
CA LEU A 146 5.95 1.92 15.38
C LEU A 146 7.12 1.76 14.38
N GLN A 147 7.40 0.54 13.92
CA GLN A 147 8.38 0.30 12.85
C GLN A 147 7.94 0.97 11.54
N TYR A 148 6.65 0.88 11.20
CA TYR A 148 6.06 1.58 10.06
C TYR A 148 6.25 3.10 10.17
N GLU A 149 5.88 3.72 11.31
CA GLU A 149 6.05 5.16 11.52
C GLU A 149 7.52 5.59 11.40
N ALA A 150 8.45 4.78 11.93
CA ALA A 150 9.88 5.03 11.80
C ALA A 150 10.36 4.90 10.35
N ALA A 151 9.81 3.95 9.59
CA ALA A 151 10.14 3.76 8.18
C ALA A 151 9.61 4.92 7.33
N VAL A 152 8.37 5.36 7.53
CA VAL A 152 7.81 6.55 6.88
C VAL A 152 8.64 7.80 7.22
N ARG A 153 9.07 7.96 8.49
CA ARG A 153 9.96 9.08 8.86
C ARG A 153 11.27 9.05 8.08
N ARG A 154 11.84 7.89 7.81
CA ARG A 154 13.07 7.77 6.99
C ARG A 154 12.84 8.18 5.53
N GLU A 155 11.71 7.79 4.93
CA GLU A 155 11.34 8.19 3.56
C GLU A 155 11.18 9.71 3.44
N TYR A 156 10.75 10.37 4.50
CA TYR A 156 10.62 11.84 4.58
C TYR A 156 11.81 12.50 5.30
N ALA A 157 13.00 11.87 5.31
CA ALA A 157 14.18 12.41 6.00
C ALA A 157 14.60 13.81 5.52
N PHE A 158 14.28 14.15 4.27
CA PHE A 158 14.55 15.47 3.68
C PHE A 158 13.65 16.60 4.26
N VAL A 159 12.53 16.23 4.93
CA VAL A 159 11.63 17.20 5.56
C VAL A 159 12.13 17.50 6.98
N GLN A 160 12.26 18.79 7.31
CA GLN A 160 12.63 19.21 8.66
C GLN A 160 11.61 18.74 9.70
N GLU A 161 12.08 18.35 10.88
CA GLU A 161 11.29 17.75 11.93
C GLU A 161 9.99 18.49 12.28
N PRO A 162 9.98 19.83 12.48
CA PRO A 162 8.73 20.55 12.78
C PRO A 162 7.69 20.42 11.65
N CYS A 163 8.14 20.54 10.39
CA CYS A 163 7.26 20.43 9.22
C CYS A 163 6.73 19.00 9.05
N TYR A 164 7.59 18.00 9.24
CA TYR A 164 7.18 16.59 9.20
C TYR A 164 6.08 16.30 10.24
N ARG A 165 6.25 16.76 11.48
CA ARG A 165 5.28 16.55 12.56
C ARG A 165 3.92 17.16 12.25
N ILE A 166 3.91 18.36 11.67
CA ILE A 166 2.66 19.02 11.26
C ILE A 166 1.99 18.20 10.14
N GLY A 167 2.73 17.85 9.09
CA GLY A 167 2.22 17.11 7.95
C GLY A 167 1.74 15.71 8.34
N ARG A 168 2.59 14.95 9.05
CA ARG A 168 2.22 13.59 9.50
C ARG A 168 1.04 13.62 10.46
N GLY A 169 1.04 14.57 11.41
CA GLY A 169 -0.09 14.75 12.33
C GLY A 169 -1.40 15.09 11.61
N SER A 170 -1.35 15.84 10.51
CA SER A 170 -2.54 16.11 9.69
C SER A 170 -3.08 14.80 9.05
N VAL A 171 -2.19 13.99 8.47
CA VAL A 171 -2.59 12.69 7.88
C VAL A 171 -3.22 11.77 8.93
N LEU A 172 -2.57 11.61 10.09
CA LEU A 172 -3.09 10.73 11.15
C LEU A 172 -4.44 11.21 11.70
N ARG A 173 -4.63 12.53 11.84
CA ARG A 173 -5.92 13.09 12.25
C ARG A 173 -7.01 12.86 11.22
N SER A 174 -6.73 13.07 9.94
CA SER A 174 -7.72 12.85 8.89
C SER A 174 -8.22 11.40 8.84
N LEU A 175 -7.34 10.43 9.16
CA LEU A 175 -7.73 9.03 9.29
C LEU A 175 -8.59 8.77 10.53
N LEU A 176 -8.27 9.38 11.68
CA LEU A 176 -9.06 9.26 12.91
C LEU A 176 -10.44 9.91 12.82
N GLU A 177 -10.56 10.98 12.04
CA GLU A 177 -11.82 11.69 11.81
C GLU A 177 -12.80 10.92 10.92
N ARG A 178 -12.32 9.90 10.21
CA ARG A 178 -13.19 9.00 9.45
C ARG A 178 -14.16 8.28 10.40
N TRP A 179 -15.43 8.17 9.99
CA TRP A 179 -16.41 7.36 10.72
C TRP A 179 -15.93 5.91 10.91
N ALA A 180 -15.33 5.33 9.88
CA ALA A 180 -14.58 4.08 9.93
C ALA A 180 -13.32 4.21 9.07
N ILE A 181 -12.20 3.66 9.54
CA ILE A 181 -10.94 3.59 8.80
C ILE A 181 -11.08 2.55 7.69
N TYR A 182 -11.62 1.38 8.05
CA TYR A 182 -11.86 0.27 7.14
C TYR A 182 -13.32 0.24 6.68
N ARG A 183 -13.56 -0.30 5.47
CA ARG A 183 -14.88 -0.34 4.83
C ARG A 183 -15.50 -1.73 4.80
N THR A 184 -14.67 -2.78 4.78
CA THR A 184 -15.16 -4.15 4.84
C THR A 184 -15.41 -4.57 6.30
N ASP A 185 -16.49 -5.32 6.53
CA ASP A 185 -16.85 -5.80 7.89
C ASP A 185 -15.71 -6.61 8.52
N SER A 186 -15.00 -7.40 7.71
CA SER A 186 -13.89 -8.21 8.17
C SER A 186 -12.75 -7.35 8.70
N MET A 187 -12.30 -6.36 7.93
CA MET A 187 -11.18 -5.50 8.34
C MET A 187 -11.57 -4.59 9.49
N THR A 188 -12.78 -4.02 9.49
CA THR A 188 -13.31 -3.26 10.62
C THR A 188 -13.28 -4.09 11.90
N ARG A 189 -13.78 -5.33 11.85
CA ARG A 189 -13.78 -6.22 13.03
C ARG A 189 -12.39 -6.57 13.53
N PHE A 190 -11.44 -6.78 12.63
CA PHE A 190 -10.10 -7.22 13.00
C PHE A 190 -9.18 -6.08 13.43
N LEU A 191 -9.28 -4.90 12.81
CA LEU A 191 -8.23 -3.90 12.87
C LEU A 191 -8.68 -2.52 13.38
N GLU A 192 -9.96 -2.15 13.28
CA GLU A 192 -10.43 -0.78 13.55
C GLU A 192 -10.06 -0.29 14.95
N ALA A 193 -10.31 -1.10 15.99
CA ALA A 193 -10.03 -0.69 17.35
C ALA A 193 -8.52 -0.45 17.59
N GLN A 194 -7.68 -1.38 17.09
CA GLN A 194 -6.24 -1.26 17.24
C GLN A 194 -5.68 -0.09 16.39
N ALA A 195 -6.20 0.11 15.19
CA ALA A 195 -5.81 1.23 14.34
C ALA A 195 -6.04 2.57 15.03
N ARG A 196 -7.21 2.78 15.63
CA ARG A 196 -7.51 4.01 16.37
C ARG A 196 -6.57 4.23 17.55
N VAL A 197 -6.26 3.18 18.31
CA VAL A 197 -5.28 3.25 19.41
C VAL A 197 -3.89 3.62 18.88
N ASN A 198 -3.43 2.97 17.81
CA ASN A 198 -2.15 3.25 17.20
C ASN A 198 -2.04 4.70 16.71
N LEU A 199 -3.05 5.20 16.00
CA LEU A 199 -3.09 6.58 15.49
C LEU A 199 -3.09 7.60 16.61
N GLN A 200 -3.86 7.39 17.69
CA GLN A 200 -3.89 8.28 18.86
C GLN A 200 -2.54 8.33 19.56
N ASN A 201 -1.89 7.18 19.76
CA ASN A 201 -0.57 7.10 20.36
C ASN A 201 0.49 7.80 19.50
N ALA A 202 0.46 7.62 18.16
CA ALA A 202 1.36 8.30 17.24
C ALA A 202 1.17 9.83 17.31
N LEU A 203 -0.06 10.32 17.32
CA LEU A 203 -0.34 11.76 17.49
C LEU A 203 0.20 12.29 18.80
N SER A 204 0.08 11.55 19.90
CA SER A 204 0.63 11.94 21.20
C SER A 204 2.16 12.04 21.14
N LEU A 205 2.85 11.06 20.52
CA LEU A 205 4.30 11.08 20.34
C LEU A 205 4.75 12.28 19.48
N LEU A 206 4.05 12.55 18.37
CA LEU A 206 4.31 13.74 17.55
C LEU A 206 4.15 15.04 18.36
N GLY A 207 3.17 15.14 19.24
CA GLY A 207 2.93 16.30 20.08
C GLY A 207 4.02 16.54 21.13
N THR A 208 4.59 15.49 21.70
CA THR A 208 5.59 15.59 22.80
C THR A 208 7.02 15.76 22.33
N GLY A 209 7.32 15.69 21.04
CA GLY A 209 8.70 15.74 20.55
C GLY A 209 9.44 14.41 20.59
N ALA A 210 8.80 13.31 21.01
CA ALA A 210 9.40 11.98 21.00
C ALA A 210 9.65 11.47 19.56
N ARG A 211 10.68 10.64 19.40
CA ARG A 211 11.00 10.01 18.10
C ARG A 211 10.38 8.61 18.01
N PHE A 212 9.89 8.25 16.83
CA PHE A 212 9.52 6.87 16.54
C PHE A 212 10.80 6.01 16.47
N GLY A 213 10.90 4.96 17.26
CA GLY A 213 11.99 3.97 17.14
C GLY A 213 13.33 4.40 17.74
N GLY A 214 13.38 5.28 18.70
CA GLY A 214 14.55 5.48 19.53
C GLY A 214 14.68 4.31 20.51
N ALA A 215 15.56 3.32 20.21
CA ALA A 215 16.17 2.54 21.27
C ALA A 215 17.09 3.47 22.08
N PRO A 216 17.24 3.23 23.41
CA PRO A 216 18.14 4.00 24.25
C PRO A 216 19.57 3.93 23.78
#